data_51ce96207be5917cbfbebd99e4f77e3e
#
_entry.id   51ce96207be5917cbfbebd99e4f77e3e
#
_cell.length_a   1.000
_cell.length_b   1.000
_cell.length_c   1.000
_cell.angle_alpha   90.00
_cell.angle_beta   90.00
_cell.angle_gamma   90.00
#
_symmetry.space_group_name_H-M   'P 1'
#
loop_
_entity.id
_entity.type
_entity.pdbx_description
1 polymer ?
#
loop_
_entity_poly.entity_id
_entity_poly.type
_entity_poly.pdbx_seq_one_letter_code
_entity_poly.pdbx_strand_id
1 'polypeptide(L)'
;MGHLARASAIALALKPIANPIIVSMAGGIAEISEYMGIRTEYIPGRDREWMSRDLWDQYLRDRLVALVEETDAKLISFDGVVPYPGVIAAKVKAPHISLVWVRRG
;
A
#
# COMPACT_ATOMS: atom_id res chain seq x y z
N MET A 1 -6.23 1.41 13.45
CA MET A 1 -7.26 2.28 12.85
C MET A 1 -6.70 3.58 12.30
N GLY A 2 -5.74 4.21 12.98
CA GLY A 2 -5.18 5.50 12.54
C GLY A 2 -4.57 5.49 11.15
N HIS A 3 -3.85 4.43 10.78
CA HIS A 3 -3.25 4.31 9.43
C HIS A 3 -4.30 4.28 8.33
N LEU A 4 -5.35 3.48 8.52
CA LEU A 4 -6.41 3.34 7.52
C LEU A 4 -7.23 4.61 7.40
N ALA A 5 -7.53 5.27 8.52
CA ALA A 5 -8.26 6.53 8.51
C ALA A 5 -7.48 7.62 7.77
N ARG A 6 -6.17 7.72 8.02
CA ARG A 6 -5.31 8.70 7.34
C ARG A 6 -5.20 8.40 5.85
N ALA A 7 -4.97 7.13 5.49
CA ALA A 7 -4.89 6.73 4.09
C ALA A 7 -6.18 7.03 3.35
N SER A 8 -7.33 6.79 3.98
CA SER A 8 -8.63 7.08 3.40
C SER A 8 -8.84 8.57 3.18
N ALA A 9 -8.43 9.41 4.15
CA ALA A 9 -8.54 10.87 4.03
C ALA A 9 -7.67 11.39 2.89
N ILE A 10 -6.44 10.91 2.77
CA ILE A 10 -5.52 11.29 1.69
C ILE A 10 -6.08 10.85 0.34
N ALA A 11 -6.58 9.62 0.25
CA ALA A 11 -7.16 9.10 -0.99
C ALA A 11 -8.36 9.92 -1.44
N LEU A 12 -9.25 10.28 -0.53
CA LEU A 12 -10.39 11.14 -0.85
C LEU A 12 -9.95 12.51 -1.35
N ALA A 13 -8.92 13.09 -0.75
CA ALA A 13 -8.40 14.38 -1.18
C ALA A 13 -7.77 14.30 -2.57
N LEU A 14 -7.16 13.17 -2.93
CA LEU A 14 -6.51 12.97 -4.23
C LEU A 14 -7.47 12.55 -5.34
N LYS A 15 -8.63 12.02 -4.99
CA LYS A 15 -9.56 11.44 -5.96
C LYS A 15 -9.90 12.34 -7.14
N PRO A 16 -10.07 13.66 -6.98
CA PRO A 16 -10.36 14.55 -8.11
C PRO A 16 -9.23 14.66 -9.14
N ILE A 17 -7.98 14.36 -8.75
CA ILE A 17 -6.81 14.57 -9.62
C ILE A 17 -6.02 13.28 -9.88
N ALA A 18 -6.38 12.18 -9.25
CA ALA A 18 -5.68 10.92 -9.37
C ALA A 18 -6.64 9.75 -9.13
N ASN A 19 -6.16 8.53 -9.40
CA ASN A 19 -6.90 7.31 -9.11
C ASN A 19 -6.20 6.60 -7.95
N PRO A 20 -6.49 6.97 -6.70
CA PRO A 20 -5.83 6.38 -5.54
C PRO A 20 -6.24 4.92 -5.33
N ILE A 21 -5.29 4.12 -4.87
CA ILE A 21 -5.52 2.75 -4.44
C ILE A 21 -5.01 2.64 -3.03
N ILE A 22 -5.82 2.11 -2.13
CA ILE A 22 -5.41 1.86 -0.74
C ILE A 22 -4.99 0.41 -0.62
N VAL A 23 -3.75 0.19 -0.18
CA VAL A 23 -3.24 -1.13 0.17
C VAL A 23 -3.18 -1.20 1.69
N SER A 24 -3.86 -2.16 2.29
CA SER A 24 -3.96 -2.27 3.74
C SER A 24 -3.83 -3.71 4.21
N MET A 25 -3.29 -3.85 5.41
CA MET A 25 -3.22 -5.12 6.12
C MET A 25 -4.38 -5.29 7.10
N ALA A 26 -5.26 -4.28 7.19
CA ALA A 26 -6.42 -4.32 8.06
C ALA A 26 -7.60 -5.01 7.39
N GLY A 27 -8.37 -5.79 8.15
CA GLY A 27 -9.62 -6.35 7.69
C GLY A 27 -10.67 -5.25 7.46
N GLY A 28 -11.72 -5.57 6.72
CA GLY A 28 -12.82 -4.65 6.47
C GLY A 28 -12.54 -3.58 5.42
N ILE A 29 -11.40 -3.63 4.77
CA ILE A 29 -11.03 -2.62 3.77
C ILE A 29 -11.97 -2.61 2.55
N ALA A 30 -12.61 -3.73 2.24
CA ALA A 30 -13.57 -3.79 1.13
C ALA A 30 -14.74 -2.83 1.32
N GLU A 31 -15.14 -2.58 2.56
CA GLU A 31 -16.22 -1.63 2.87
C GLU A 31 -15.86 -0.21 2.47
N ILE A 32 -14.58 0.14 2.56
CA ILE A 32 -14.08 1.45 2.12
C ILE A 32 -14.25 1.59 0.61
N SER A 33 -13.93 0.54 -0.14
CA SER A 33 -14.11 0.53 -1.59
C SER A 33 -15.55 0.83 -1.98
N GLU A 34 -16.51 0.15 -1.35
CA GLU A 34 -17.93 0.36 -1.63
C GLU A 34 -18.39 1.76 -1.22
N TYR A 35 -18.00 2.20 -0.03
CA TYR A 35 -18.48 3.45 0.55
C TYR A 35 -17.89 4.68 -0.13
N MET A 36 -16.60 4.65 -0.46
CA MET A 36 -15.88 5.82 -0.96
C MET A 36 -15.61 5.78 -2.47
N GLY A 37 -15.87 4.65 -3.12
CA GLY A 37 -15.54 4.48 -4.53
C GLY A 37 -14.03 4.51 -4.80
N ILE A 38 -13.24 4.01 -3.85
CA ILE A 38 -11.78 3.93 -3.95
C ILE A 38 -11.38 2.47 -4.01
N ARG A 39 -10.57 2.09 -5.01
CA ARG A 39 -10.05 0.73 -5.10
C ARG A 39 -9.21 0.40 -3.88
N THR A 40 -9.44 -0.76 -3.28
CA THR A 40 -8.69 -1.24 -2.13
C THR A 40 -8.11 -2.61 -2.40
N GLU A 41 -6.93 -2.87 -1.86
CA GLU A 41 -6.26 -4.16 -1.91
C GLU A 41 -5.88 -4.58 -0.50
N TYR A 42 -6.19 -5.81 -0.15
CA TYR A 42 -5.85 -6.38 1.15
C TYR A 42 -4.60 -7.25 1.03
N ILE A 43 -3.65 -7.02 1.92
CA ILE A 43 -2.45 -7.86 2.05
C ILE A 43 -2.39 -8.37 3.48
N PRO A 44 -2.26 -9.68 3.72
CA PRO A 44 -2.13 -10.21 5.07
C PRO A 44 -0.97 -9.59 5.84
N GLY A 45 -1.13 -9.42 7.14
CA GLY A 45 -0.08 -8.83 7.97
C GLY A 45 1.20 -9.66 8.00
N ARG A 46 2.30 -8.98 8.28
CA ARG A 46 3.66 -9.53 8.25
C ARG A 46 3.92 -10.65 9.26
N ASP A 47 3.31 -10.56 10.42
CA ASP A 47 3.59 -11.49 11.51
C ASP A 47 2.63 -12.68 11.50
N ARG A 48 2.67 -13.46 10.43
CA ARG A 48 1.91 -14.71 10.29
C ARG A 48 2.80 -15.90 10.66
N GLU A 49 2.28 -16.82 11.45
CA GLU A 49 3.02 -18.00 11.91
C GLU A 49 3.46 -18.92 10.77
N TRP A 50 2.68 -18.98 9.70
CA TRP A 50 2.91 -19.88 8.58
C TRP A 50 3.83 -19.33 7.49
N MET A 51 4.29 -18.09 7.65
CA MET A 51 5.12 -17.46 6.63
C MET A 51 6.28 -16.70 7.28
N SER A 52 7.51 -16.94 6.81
CA SER A 52 8.66 -16.18 7.28
C SER A 52 8.56 -14.71 6.85
N ARG A 53 9.24 -13.84 7.58
CA ARG A 53 9.26 -12.40 7.24
C ARG A 53 9.88 -12.15 5.87
N ASP A 54 10.95 -12.86 5.53
CA ASP A 54 11.60 -12.72 4.22
C ASP A 54 10.65 -13.11 3.09
N LEU A 55 9.93 -14.20 3.26
CA LEU A 55 8.97 -14.64 2.26
C LEU A 55 7.81 -13.64 2.13
N TRP A 56 7.33 -13.11 3.25
CA TRP A 56 6.29 -12.10 3.26
C TRP A 56 6.73 -10.83 2.54
N ASP A 57 7.97 -10.36 2.77
CA ASP A 57 8.50 -9.19 2.10
C ASP A 57 8.63 -9.40 0.59
N GLN A 58 8.99 -10.61 0.14
CA GLN A 58 8.99 -10.95 -1.28
C GLN A 58 7.57 -10.90 -1.86
N TYR A 59 6.59 -11.42 -1.13
CA TYR A 59 5.19 -11.38 -1.53
C TYR A 59 4.71 -9.93 -1.64
N LEU A 60 5.00 -9.10 -0.64
CA LEU A 60 4.64 -7.68 -0.66
C LEU A 60 5.27 -6.97 -1.85
N ARG A 61 6.56 -7.19 -2.08
CA ARG A 61 7.27 -6.65 -3.25
C ARG A 61 6.55 -7.00 -4.55
N ASP A 62 6.27 -8.28 -4.73
CA ASP A 62 5.67 -8.77 -5.97
C ASP A 62 4.26 -8.23 -6.18
N ARG A 63 3.48 -8.13 -5.11
CA ARG A 63 2.14 -7.55 -5.18
C ARG A 63 2.17 -6.07 -5.54
N LEU A 64 3.08 -5.31 -4.94
CA LEU A 64 3.22 -3.88 -5.23
C LEU A 64 3.69 -3.64 -6.67
N VAL A 65 4.67 -4.41 -7.13
CA VAL A 65 5.15 -4.32 -8.52
C VAL A 65 4.02 -4.65 -9.49
N ALA A 66 3.25 -5.71 -9.22
CA ALA A 66 2.12 -6.09 -10.07
C ALA A 66 1.05 -4.99 -10.13
N LEU A 67 0.73 -4.38 -8.99
CA LEU A 67 -0.23 -3.27 -8.93
C LEU A 67 0.26 -2.06 -9.74
N VAL A 68 1.54 -1.73 -9.61
CA VAL A 68 2.13 -0.63 -10.37
C VAL A 68 2.05 -0.88 -11.87
N GLU A 69 2.40 -2.08 -12.31
CA GLU A 69 2.35 -2.44 -13.74
C GLU A 69 0.92 -2.45 -14.26
N GLU A 70 -0.01 -2.99 -13.49
CA GLU A 70 -1.42 -3.07 -13.86
C GLU A 70 -2.06 -1.68 -13.97
N THR A 71 -1.73 -0.78 -13.07
CA THR A 71 -2.39 0.52 -12.94
C THR A 71 -1.59 1.70 -13.48
N ASP A 72 -0.34 1.45 -13.89
CA ASP A 72 0.61 2.50 -14.31
C ASP A 72 0.79 3.58 -13.22
N ALA A 73 0.79 3.16 -11.98
CA ALA A 73 0.99 4.07 -10.85
C ALA A 73 2.36 4.74 -10.90
N LYS A 74 2.42 5.99 -10.49
CA LYS A 74 3.65 6.80 -10.48
C LYS A 74 4.22 6.99 -9.08
N LEU A 75 3.42 6.75 -8.06
CA LEU A 75 3.76 7.07 -6.68
C LEU A 75 3.27 5.98 -5.74
N ILE A 76 4.14 5.59 -4.82
CA ILE A 76 3.75 4.81 -3.64
C ILE A 76 3.96 5.70 -2.42
N SER A 77 2.94 5.85 -1.61
CA SER A 77 3.04 6.55 -0.34
C SER A 77 2.92 5.54 0.80
N PHE A 78 3.96 5.48 1.63
CA PHE A 78 3.96 4.61 2.80
C PHE A 78 3.69 5.44 4.06
N ASP A 79 2.68 5.05 4.82
CA ASP A 79 2.37 5.67 6.11
C ASP A 79 2.73 4.69 7.23
N GLY A 80 3.74 5.02 8.01
CA GLY A 80 4.16 4.17 9.10
C GLY A 80 5.46 4.61 9.75
N VAL A 81 5.98 3.76 10.64
CA VAL A 81 7.21 4.06 11.38
C VAL A 81 8.43 3.87 10.51
N VAL A 82 8.54 2.71 9.87
CA VAL A 82 9.65 2.37 8.93
C VAL A 82 9.06 1.58 7.78
N PRO A 83 9.38 1.92 6.53
CA PRO A 83 8.92 1.13 5.39
C PRO A 83 9.41 -0.32 5.48
N TYR A 84 8.52 -1.26 5.14
CA TYR A 84 8.91 -2.66 5.08
C TYR A 84 9.96 -2.90 4.00
N PRO A 85 10.86 -3.86 4.18
CA PRO A 85 11.83 -4.21 3.12
C PRO A 85 11.18 -4.52 1.78
N GLY A 86 9.99 -5.12 1.79
CA GLY A 86 9.26 -5.39 0.54
C GLY A 86 8.84 -4.13 -0.20
N VAL A 87 8.52 -3.05 0.51
CA VAL A 87 8.20 -1.75 -0.12
C VAL A 87 9.44 -1.16 -0.79
N ILE A 88 10.57 -1.17 -0.10
CA ILE A 88 11.84 -0.69 -0.65
C ILE A 88 12.25 -1.53 -1.87
N ALA A 89 12.11 -2.84 -1.78
CA ALA A 89 12.42 -3.75 -2.88
C ALA A 89 11.54 -3.51 -4.11
N ALA A 90 10.26 -3.17 -3.90
CA ALA A 90 9.36 -2.81 -4.98
C ALA A 90 9.84 -1.55 -5.73
N LYS A 91 10.29 -0.54 -4.98
CA LYS A 91 10.86 0.68 -5.57
C LYS A 91 12.12 0.35 -6.39
N VAL A 92 12.97 -0.55 -5.90
CA VAL A 92 14.18 -0.96 -6.63
C VAL A 92 13.82 -1.65 -7.94
N LYS A 93 12.81 -2.53 -7.93
CA LYS A 93 12.35 -3.24 -9.14
C LYS A 93 11.62 -2.33 -10.12
N ALA A 94 10.99 -1.28 -9.63
CA ALA A 94 10.25 -0.33 -10.45
C ALA A 94 10.81 1.09 -10.22
N PRO A 95 12.01 1.38 -10.71
CA PRO A 95 12.74 2.60 -10.36
C PRO A 95 12.06 3.88 -10.84
N HIS A 96 11.12 3.79 -11.78
CA HIS A 96 10.36 4.93 -12.27
C HIS A 96 9.32 5.46 -11.28
N ILE A 97 9.02 4.69 -10.22
CA ILE A 97 8.05 5.08 -9.20
C ILE A 97 8.72 5.97 -8.16
N SER A 98 8.02 7.00 -7.71
CA SER A 98 8.42 7.76 -6.53
C SER A 98 7.89 7.07 -5.26
N LEU A 99 8.73 6.96 -4.25
CA LEU A 99 8.35 6.45 -2.95
C LEU A 99 8.42 7.58 -1.92
N VAL A 100 7.28 7.85 -1.28
CA VAL A 100 7.18 8.85 -0.23
C VAL A 100 6.91 8.15 1.09
N TRP A 101 7.67 8.51 2.11
CA TRP A 101 7.50 7.96 3.45
C TRP A 101 6.91 9.03 4.36
N VAL A 102 5.66 8.81 4.78
CA VAL A 102 4.99 9.67 5.76
C VAL A 102 5.27 9.08 7.14
N ARG A 103 6.28 9.62 7.80
CA ARG A 103 6.71 9.11 9.09
C ARG A 103 5.73 9.49 10.19
N ARG A 104 5.37 8.51 11.01
CA ARG A 104 4.63 8.75 12.22
C ARG A 104 5.64 8.91 13.35
N GLY A 105 5.60 10.08 13.91
CA GLY A 105 6.47 10.45 14.90
C GLY A 105 6.28 10.26 16.26
#